data_31967fe3b6769d1f8ad1f0ac421c64a5
#
_entry.id   31967fe3b6769d1f8ad1f0ac421c64a5
#
_cell.length_a   1.000
_cell.length_b   1.000
_cell.length_c   1.000
_cell.angle_alpha   90.00
_cell.angle_beta   90.00
_cell.angle_gamma   90.00
#
_symmetry.space_group_name_H-M   'P 1'
#
loop_
_entity.id
_entity.type
_entity.pdbx_description
1 polymer ?
#
loop_
_entity_poly.entity_id
_entity_poly.type
_entity_poly.pdbx_seq_one_letter_code
_entity_poly.pdbx_strand_id
1 'polypeptide(L)'
;MPNWVFNGLTIEGNPSEVNDLVAQLNRPFKKVHENWNMDTKQMEKKLYTYPNPVFAFHNIYNHLEDNVSNEVYEGQPDNTLPIAEAMMFKGNHWYDWNVRNWGTKWDVCVSPEDKYPDTYIEGPTPNGENLVVYYNFNTAWSPPIPAIEKLSSQYPTLLFTLSYEEEQGWGGEGEWLNGKNISISEYGWKCRECDNEEEDTPYCEECDFDTCPSCGYNESDEPCVEHREEANA
;
A
#
# COMPACT_ATOMS: atom_id res chain seq x y z
N MET A 1 -2.05 -11.86 9.30
CA MET A 1 -1.19 -11.19 8.31
C MET A 1 -2.02 -10.07 7.69
N PRO A 2 -1.47 -8.97 7.20
CA PRO A 2 -2.26 -8.03 6.43
C PRO A 2 -2.55 -8.64 5.06
N ASN A 3 -3.68 -8.31 4.47
CA ASN A 3 -3.87 -8.47 3.03
C ASN A 3 -2.93 -7.49 2.33
N TRP A 4 -2.28 -7.93 1.29
CA TRP A 4 -1.36 -7.10 0.53
C TRP A 4 -2.05 -6.51 -0.70
N VAL A 5 -1.72 -5.26 -0.99
CA VAL A 5 -2.08 -4.58 -2.23
C VAL A 5 -0.81 -4.41 -3.05
N PHE A 6 -0.81 -4.96 -4.25
CA PHE A 6 0.27 -4.84 -5.24
C PHE A 6 0.09 -3.53 -5.99
N ASN A 7 1.12 -2.69 -6.01
CA ASN A 7 1.04 -1.36 -6.61
C ASN A 7 2.07 -1.20 -7.72
N GLY A 8 1.63 -0.69 -8.86
CA GLY A 8 2.46 -0.21 -9.96
C GLY A 8 2.31 1.30 -10.11
N LEU A 9 3.37 2.06 -9.87
CA LEU A 9 3.36 3.52 -10.00
C LEU A 9 4.23 3.96 -11.15
N THR A 10 3.62 4.53 -12.18
CA THR A 10 4.32 5.18 -13.30
C THR A 10 4.32 6.69 -13.09
N ILE A 11 5.48 7.32 -13.30
CA ILE A 11 5.63 8.78 -13.20
C ILE A 11 6.31 9.28 -14.46
N GLU A 12 5.67 10.24 -15.13
CA GLU A 12 6.15 10.80 -16.38
C GLU A 12 6.21 12.34 -16.35
N GLY A 13 7.25 12.88 -16.95
CA GLY A 13 7.37 14.31 -17.21
C GLY A 13 8.78 14.82 -17.44
N ASN A 14 9.01 16.08 -17.10
CA ASN A 14 10.28 16.75 -17.36
C ASN A 14 11.47 15.99 -16.74
N PRO A 15 12.56 15.77 -17.49
CA PRO A 15 13.72 15.00 -17.01
C PRO A 15 14.34 15.49 -15.71
N SER A 16 14.40 16.79 -15.48
CA SER A 16 14.95 17.33 -14.24
C SER A 16 14.08 16.98 -13.04
N GLU A 17 12.76 17.17 -13.16
CA GLU A 17 11.81 16.90 -12.07
C GLU A 17 11.70 15.40 -11.75
N VAL A 18 11.71 14.53 -12.78
CA VAL A 18 11.73 13.08 -12.58
C VAL A 18 12.99 12.64 -11.83
N ASN A 19 14.17 13.17 -12.19
CA ASN A 19 15.41 12.86 -11.47
C ASN A 19 15.40 13.38 -10.03
N ASP A 20 14.87 14.59 -9.79
CA ASP A 20 14.75 15.16 -8.46
C ASP A 20 13.79 14.33 -7.58
N LEU A 21 12.67 13.87 -8.16
CA LEU A 21 11.72 12.97 -7.49
C LEU A 21 12.38 11.63 -7.13
N VAL A 22 13.10 11.00 -8.06
CA VAL A 22 13.83 9.76 -7.79
C VAL A 22 14.84 9.96 -6.66
N ALA A 23 15.61 11.05 -6.69
CA ALA A 23 16.55 11.38 -5.64
C ALA A 23 15.87 11.63 -4.28
N GLN A 24 14.68 12.23 -4.26
CA GLN A 24 13.88 12.39 -3.05
C GLN A 24 13.44 11.04 -2.48
N LEU A 25 12.84 10.16 -3.30
CA LEU A 25 12.31 8.88 -2.86
C LEU A 25 13.40 7.92 -2.37
N ASN A 26 14.60 8.00 -2.94
CA ASN A 26 15.75 7.16 -2.58
C ASN A 26 16.63 7.76 -1.46
N ARG A 27 16.25 8.91 -0.92
CA ARG A 27 17.06 9.59 0.11
C ARG A 27 17.20 8.73 1.36
N PRO A 28 18.45 8.56 1.88
CA PRO A 28 18.67 7.86 3.14
C PRO A 28 17.95 8.52 4.31
N PHE A 29 17.40 7.71 5.21
CA PHE A 29 16.77 8.23 6.43
C PHE A 29 16.99 7.31 7.62
N LYS A 30 16.62 7.79 8.80
CA LYS A 30 16.66 7.03 10.06
C LYS A 30 15.28 7.08 10.71
N LYS A 31 14.89 5.95 11.29
CA LYS A 31 13.60 5.81 12.00
C LYS A 31 13.78 4.99 13.27
N VAL A 32 13.12 5.40 14.32
CA VAL A 32 13.03 4.61 15.56
C VAL A 32 11.86 3.67 15.46
N HIS A 33 12.10 2.39 15.68
CA HIS A 33 11.06 1.37 15.81
C HIS A 33 10.99 0.90 17.26
N GLU A 34 9.79 0.61 17.71
CA GLU A 34 9.56 -0.06 18.97
C GLU A 34 9.34 -1.55 18.71
N ASN A 35 10.20 -2.37 19.24
CA ASN A 35 10.16 -3.83 19.09
C ASN A 35 9.89 -4.47 20.45
N TRP A 36 9.02 -5.48 20.45
CA TRP A 36 8.81 -6.29 21.64
C TRP A 36 10.02 -7.22 21.84
N ASN A 37 10.73 -7.06 22.95
CA ASN A 37 11.81 -7.96 23.32
C ASN A 37 11.21 -9.17 24.07
N MET A 38 11.35 -10.35 23.48
CA MET A 38 10.81 -11.60 24.04
C MET A 38 11.49 -12.02 25.34
N ASP A 39 12.75 -11.66 25.55
CA ASP A 39 13.53 -12.03 26.71
C ASP A 39 13.20 -11.15 27.92
N THR A 40 13.18 -9.82 27.69
CA THR A 40 12.88 -8.83 28.75
C THR A 40 11.38 -8.63 28.95
N LYS A 41 10.53 -9.06 28.01
CA LYS A 41 9.08 -8.81 27.94
C LYS A 41 8.74 -7.32 28.07
N GLN A 42 9.51 -6.50 27.38
CA GLN A 42 9.34 -5.04 27.34
C GLN A 42 9.46 -4.52 25.91
N MET A 43 8.86 -3.35 25.66
CA MET A 43 9.08 -2.62 24.42
C MET A 43 10.45 -1.95 24.46
N GLU A 44 11.24 -2.16 23.41
CA GLU A 44 12.57 -1.55 23.27
C GLU A 44 12.60 -0.68 22.03
N LYS A 45 13.12 0.56 22.19
CA LYS A 45 13.32 1.48 21.08
C LYS A 45 14.66 1.19 20.40
N LYS A 46 14.64 0.92 19.10
CA LYS A 46 15.83 0.69 18.29
C LYS A 46 15.87 1.64 17.09
N LEU A 47 16.99 2.34 16.91
CA LEU A 47 17.21 3.20 15.76
C LEU A 47 17.67 2.36 14.56
N TYR A 48 16.91 2.42 13.48
CA TYR A 48 17.27 1.81 12.20
C TYR A 48 17.71 2.88 11.21
N THR A 49 18.64 2.51 10.35
CA THR A 49 19.14 3.35 9.27
C THR A 49 18.79 2.70 7.94
N TYR A 50 18.16 3.45 7.07
CA TYR A 50 17.78 3.08 5.71
C TYR A 50 18.72 3.81 4.74
N PRO A 51 19.85 3.19 4.34
CA PRO A 51 20.88 3.90 3.58
C PRO A 51 20.51 4.09 2.11
N ASN A 52 19.72 3.19 1.54
CA ASN A 52 19.38 3.19 0.12
C ASN A 52 17.94 2.63 -0.08
N PRO A 53 16.90 3.33 0.35
CA PRO A 53 15.54 2.89 0.07
C PRO A 53 15.28 3.00 -1.43
N VAL A 54 14.63 2.01 -2.02
CA VAL A 54 14.18 2.11 -3.42
C VAL A 54 13.02 3.09 -3.50
N PHE A 55 12.10 2.99 -2.56
CA PHE A 55 10.92 3.84 -2.40
C PHE A 55 10.53 3.87 -0.92
N ALA A 56 10.19 5.03 -0.38
CA ALA A 56 9.71 5.16 0.99
C ALA A 56 8.72 6.33 1.13
N PHE A 57 7.58 6.07 1.73
CA PHE A 57 6.60 7.13 2.07
C PHE A 57 7.17 8.13 3.05
N HIS A 58 8.09 7.71 3.93
CA HIS A 58 8.85 8.58 4.81
C HIS A 58 9.53 9.74 4.07
N ASN A 59 9.97 9.52 2.84
CA ASN A 59 10.62 10.53 2.00
C ASN A 59 9.63 11.45 1.28
N ILE A 60 8.33 11.13 1.29
CA ILE A 60 7.25 12.00 0.77
C ILE A 60 6.75 12.92 1.88
N TYR A 61 6.37 12.34 3.00
CA TYR A 61 5.82 13.02 4.16
C TYR A 61 6.00 12.14 5.40
N ASN A 62 6.56 12.68 6.47
CA ASN A 62 6.92 11.89 7.64
C ASN A 62 6.37 12.48 8.95
N HIS A 63 6.34 11.66 9.98
CA HIS A 63 5.82 12.01 11.29
C HIS A 63 6.50 13.23 11.95
N LEU A 64 7.76 13.52 11.61
CA LEU A 64 8.50 14.64 12.20
C LEU A 64 7.95 15.99 11.73
N GLU A 65 7.36 16.04 10.53
CA GLU A 65 6.78 17.28 9.99
C GLU A 65 5.54 17.71 10.74
N ASP A 66 4.78 16.76 11.31
CA ASP A 66 3.58 17.02 12.11
C ASP A 66 3.82 16.99 13.61
N ASN A 67 5.08 16.93 14.07
CA ASN A 67 5.42 16.74 15.48
C ASN A 67 4.72 15.53 16.12
N VAL A 68 4.42 14.52 15.32
CA VAL A 68 3.92 13.23 15.81
C VAL A 68 5.08 12.53 16.47
N SER A 69 5.15 12.59 17.80
CA SER A 69 6.15 11.86 18.55
C SER A 69 5.81 10.38 18.53
N ASN A 70 6.81 9.51 18.32
CA ASN A 70 6.66 8.09 18.63
C ASN A 70 6.39 7.84 20.11
N GLU A 71 6.42 8.89 20.94
CA GLU A 71 6.16 8.89 22.36
C GLU A 71 4.66 8.86 22.74
N VAL A 72 3.78 9.00 21.76
CA VAL A 72 2.31 8.92 21.99
C VAL A 72 1.86 7.52 22.42
N TYR A 73 2.76 6.54 22.44
CA TYR A 73 2.52 5.26 23.11
C TYR A 73 2.55 5.32 24.66
N GLU A 74 2.86 6.44 25.27
CA GLU A 74 2.73 6.59 26.72
C GLU A 74 1.28 6.58 27.21
N GLY A 75 0.33 6.71 26.32
CA GLY A 75 -1.07 6.43 26.59
C GLY A 75 -1.49 5.09 26.00
N GLN A 76 -1.00 3.96 26.51
CA GLN A 76 -1.81 2.76 26.37
C GLN A 76 -3.21 3.13 26.87
N PRO A 77 -4.28 2.87 26.08
CA PRO A 77 -5.62 3.08 26.58
C PRO A 77 -5.69 2.36 27.92
N ASP A 78 -6.02 3.12 28.94
CA ASP A 78 -6.32 2.53 30.23
C ASP A 78 -7.25 1.35 29.95
N ASN A 79 -6.82 0.13 30.28
CA ASN A 79 -7.60 -1.09 30.03
C ASN A 79 -8.97 -1.04 30.73
N THR A 80 -9.26 0.04 31.45
CA THR A 80 -10.55 0.36 32.06
C THR A 80 -11.50 1.13 31.14
N LEU A 81 -11.01 1.69 29.99
CA LEU A 81 -11.87 2.38 29.04
C LEU A 81 -12.59 1.38 28.12
N PRO A 82 -13.86 1.60 27.81
CA PRO A 82 -14.55 0.83 26.78
C PRO A 82 -13.77 0.85 25.47
N ILE A 83 -13.70 -0.28 24.77
CA ILE A 83 -12.97 -0.43 23.50
C ILE A 83 -13.33 0.68 22.50
N ALA A 84 -14.60 1.12 22.48
CA ALA A 84 -15.06 2.21 21.63
C ALA A 84 -14.42 3.58 21.97
N GLU A 85 -14.14 3.86 23.24
CA GLU A 85 -13.46 5.09 23.67
C GLU A 85 -11.96 4.99 23.49
N ALA A 86 -11.39 3.80 23.69
CA ALA A 86 -9.97 3.53 23.39
C ALA A 86 -9.67 3.70 21.90
N MET A 87 -10.59 3.31 21.01
CA MET A 87 -10.49 3.55 19.56
C MET A 87 -10.72 5.01 19.16
N MET A 88 -11.36 5.80 20.01
CA MET A 88 -11.53 7.25 19.85
C MET A 88 -10.34 8.06 20.36
N PHE A 89 -9.26 7.43 20.81
CA PHE A 89 -8.04 8.14 21.22
C PHE A 89 -7.37 8.77 19.98
N LYS A 90 -7.72 9.99 19.84
CA LYS A 90 -7.70 10.81 18.65
C LYS A 90 -6.30 11.15 18.18
N GLY A 91 -6.04 10.73 16.99
CA GLY A 91 -5.50 11.70 16.03
C GLY A 91 -3.99 11.75 15.87
N ASN A 92 -3.18 11.21 16.81
CA ASN A 92 -1.72 11.24 16.69
C ASN A 92 -1.05 9.87 16.89
N HIS A 93 -1.82 8.81 16.86
CA HIS A 93 -1.25 7.46 16.84
C HIS A 93 -0.62 7.21 15.46
N TRP A 94 0.56 6.60 15.41
CA TRP A 94 1.29 6.35 14.16
C TRP A 94 0.43 5.63 13.11
N TYR A 95 -0.40 4.70 13.53
CA TYR A 95 -1.30 3.96 12.65
C TYR A 95 -2.33 4.88 11.98
N ASP A 96 -3.07 5.66 12.78
CA ASP A 96 -4.08 6.59 12.25
C ASP A 96 -3.43 7.68 11.39
N TRP A 97 -2.22 8.11 11.77
CA TRP A 97 -1.45 9.06 11.00
C TRP A 97 -1.04 8.46 9.64
N ASN A 98 -0.50 7.22 9.62
CA ASN A 98 -0.13 6.54 8.38
C ASN A 98 -1.33 6.37 7.45
N VAL A 99 -2.44 5.84 7.95
CA VAL A 99 -3.66 5.64 7.16
C VAL A 99 -4.19 6.97 6.59
N ARG A 100 -4.15 8.04 7.37
CA ARG A 100 -4.58 9.37 6.92
C ARG A 100 -3.66 9.99 5.88
N ASN A 101 -2.34 9.86 6.06
CA ASN A 101 -1.36 10.60 5.27
C ASN A 101 -0.70 9.77 4.18
N TRP A 102 -0.64 8.45 4.35
CA TRP A 102 -0.11 7.53 3.34
C TRP A 102 -1.19 6.67 2.68
N GLY A 103 -2.35 6.49 3.32
CA GLY A 103 -3.42 5.62 2.86
C GLY A 103 -3.23 4.16 3.26
N THR A 104 -2.13 3.79 3.90
CA THR A 104 -1.77 2.41 4.25
C THR A 104 -1.19 2.33 5.65
N LYS A 105 -1.20 1.11 6.22
CA LYS A 105 -0.73 0.89 7.59
C LYS A 105 0.77 1.13 7.76
N TRP A 106 1.59 0.66 6.83
CA TRP A 106 3.05 0.69 6.94
C TRP A 106 3.70 1.42 5.78
N ASP A 107 4.95 1.86 6.00
CA ASP A 107 5.82 2.29 4.93
C ASP A 107 6.24 1.09 4.07
N VAL A 108 6.58 1.32 2.82
CA VAL A 108 7.18 0.32 1.92
C VAL A 108 8.48 -0.23 2.50
N CYS A 109 9.30 0.63 3.09
CA CYS A 109 10.51 0.24 3.84
C CYS A 109 10.16 0.03 5.32
N VAL A 110 9.76 -1.18 5.72
CA VAL A 110 9.43 -1.48 7.13
C VAL A 110 10.69 -1.67 7.96
N SER A 111 11.69 -2.36 7.43
CA SER A 111 12.99 -2.58 8.09
C SER A 111 14.12 -2.61 7.05
N PRO A 112 15.34 -2.11 7.37
CA PRO A 112 16.49 -2.25 6.48
C PRO A 112 16.89 -3.71 6.23
N GLU A 113 16.45 -4.61 7.09
CA GLU A 113 16.71 -6.06 7.02
C GLU A 113 15.62 -6.80 6.24
N ASP A 114 14.42 -6.21 6.15
CA ASP A 114 13.31 -6.74 5.38
C ASP A 114 13.59 -6.47 3.90
N LYS A 115 14.04 -7.48 3.24
CA LYS A 115 14.05 -7.50 1.78
C LYS A 115 12.61 -7.74 1.35
N TYR A 116 11.88 -6.67 1.02
CA TYR A 116 10.68 -6.80 0.21
C TYR A 116 11.15 -7.21 -1.19
N PRO A 117 11.03 -8.48 -1.57
CA PRO A 117 11.61 -8.98 -2.82
C PRO A 117 10.98 -8.32 -4.04
N ASP A 118 9.80 -7.73 -3.88
CA ASP A 118 8.99 -7.20 -4.96
C ASP A 118 9.06 -5.67 -5.10
N THR A 119 9.78 -4.97 -4.21
CA THR A 119 9.97 -3.52 -4.34
C THR A 119 11.16 -3.22 -5.23
N TYR A 120 10.88 -2.65 -6.40
CA TYR A 120 11.93 -2.28 -7.36
C TYR A 120 11.58 -1.00 -8.13
N ILE A 121 12.57 -0.46 -8.82
CA ILE A 121 12.48 0.67 -9.73
C ILE A 121 12.97 0.27 -11.12
N GLU A 122 12.25 0.72 -12.14
CA GLU A 122 12.70 0.66 -13.53
C GLU A 122 12.81 2.07 -14.11
N GLY A 123 13.89 2.34 -14.78
CA GLY A 123 14.16 3.67 -15.33
C GLY A 123 14.98 4.54 -14.36
N PRO A 124 14.94 5.88 -14.52
CA PRO A 124 14.21 6.64 -15.55
C PRO A 124 14.66 6.31 -16.99
N THR A 125 13.70 6.17 -17.91
CA THR A 125 13.92 5.93 -19.33
C THR A 125 13.34 7.03 -20.20
N PRO A 126 13.95 7.40 -21.35
CA PRO A 126 13.40 8.40 -22.26
C PRO A 126 12.05 7.99 -22.85
N ASN A 127 11.10 8.93 -22.85
CA ASN A 127 9.82 8.85 -23.57
C ASN A 127 9.58 10.18 -24.31
N GLY A 128 10.06 10.29 -25.54
CA GLY A 128 10.08 11.55 -26.29
C GLY A 128 10.95 12.61 -25.60
N GLU A 129 10.37 13.75 -25.24
CA GLU A 129 11.05 14.82 -24.50
C GLU A 129 11.00 14.61 -22.96
N ASN A 130 10.23 13.63 -22.49
CA ASN A 130 10.04 13.28 -21.10
C ASN A 130 10.96 12.14 -20.66
N LEU A 131 11.01 11.94 -19.31
CA LEU A 131 11.43 10.68 -18.70
C LEU A 131 10.22 9.99 -18.09
N VAL A 132 10.28 8.66 -18.09
CA VAL A 132 9.34 7.79 -17.39
C VAL A 132 10.10 6.95 -16.37
N VAL A 133 9.59 6.85 -15.15
CA VAL A 133 10.06 5.94 -14.13
C VAL A 133 8.90 5.10 -13.62
N TYR A 134 9.16 3.83 -13.37
CA TYR A 134 8.20 2.88 -12.83
C TYR A 134 8.67 2.35 -11.48
N TYR A 135 7.77 2.32 -10.50
CA TYR A 135 7.97 1.68 -9.21
C TYR A 135 6.97 0.56 -9.01
N ASN A 136 7.44 -0.58 -8.53
CA ASN A 136 6.61 -1.67 -8.03
C ASN A 136 6.82 -1.83 -6.54
N PHE A 137 5.74 -1.95 -5.77
CA PHE A 137 5.80 -2.11 -4.31
C PHE A 137 4.48 -2.60 -3.74
N ASN A 138 4.54 -3.15 -2.53
CA ASN A 138 3.36 -3.66 -1.83
C ASN A 138 2.98 -2.77 -0.66
N THR A 139 1.68 -2.64 -0.42
CA THR A 139 1.12 -1.91 0.73
C THR A 139 0.16 -2.78 1.52
N ALA A 140 0.00 -2.46 2.81
CA ALA A 140 -0.85 -3.23 3.71
C ALA A 140 -2.27 -2.66 3.71
N TRP A 141 -3.25 -3.49 3.28
CA TRP A 141 -4.70 -3.31 3.34
C TRP A 141 -5.32 -2.34 2.32
N SER A 142 -4.58 -1.38 1.82
CA SER A 142 -5.11 -0.35 0.91
C SER A 142 -4.02 0.27 0.05
N PRO A 143 -4.36 0.80 -1.15
CA PRO A 143 -3.44 1.54 -1.99
C PRO A 143 -3.06 2.88 -1.34
N PRO A 144 -1.86 3.40 -1.63
CA PRO A 144 -1.32 4.58 -0.96
C PRO A 144 -1.81 5.90 -1.58
N ILE A 145 -3.08 6.03 -1.89
CA ILE A 145 -3.66 7.18 -2.59
C ILE A 145 -3.27 8.53 -1.94
N PRO A 146 -3.41 8.74 -0.60
CA PRO A 146 -3.01 10.00 0.01
C PRO A 146 -1.53 10.35 -0.14
N ALA A 147 -0.65 9.34 -0.13
CA ALA A 147 0.78 9.57 -0.37
C ALA A 147 1.04 10.00 -1.82
N ILE A 148 0.34 9.39 -2.79
CA ILE A 148 0.47 9.75 -4.22
C ILE A 148 -0.08 11.16 -4.46
N GLU A 149 -1.22 11.53 -3.88
CA GLU A 149 -1.75 12.89 -3.93
C GLU A 149 -0.74 13.91 -3.39
N LYS A 150 -0.14 13.61 -2.22
CA LYS A 150 0.88 14.46 -1.62
C LYS A 150 2.11 14.60 -2.51
N LEU A 151 2.62 13.48 -3.04
CA LEU A 151 3.78 13.47 -3.94
C LEU A 151 3.50 14.25 -5.22
N SER A 152 2.33 14.03 -5.85
CA SER A 152 1.88 14.76 -7.03
C SER A 152 1.76 16.28 -6.77
N SER A 153 1.37 16.69 -5.56
CA SER A 153 1.34 18.10 -5.19
C SER A 153 2.73 18.75 -5.07
N GLN A 154 3.76 17.95 -4.75
CA GLN A 154 5.15 18.40 -4.68
C GLN A 154 5.77 18.56 -6.08
N TYR A 155 5.26 17.83 -7.06
CA TYR A 155 5.70 17.83 -8.46
C TYR A 155 4.51 18.09 -9.39
N PRO A 156 4.00 19.33 -9.44
CA PRO A 156 2.70 19.64 -10.03
C PRO A 156 2.62 19.48 -11.56
N THR A 157 3.75 19.30 -12.24
CA THR A 157 3.85 19.11 -13.69
C THR A 157 4.07 17.64 -14.11
N LEU A 158 4.38 16.77 -13.14
CA LEU A 158 4.52 15.35 -13.41
C LEU A 158 3.16 14.64 -13.38
N LEU A 159 2.96 13.73 -14.33
CA LEU A 159 1.82 12.82 -14.34
C LEU A 159 2.14 11.57 -13.53
N PHE A 160 1.25 11.19 -12.63
CA PHE A 160 1.33 9.99 -11.80
C PHE A 160 0.19 9.05 -12.19
N THR A 161 0.51 7.83 -12.57
CA THR A 161 -0.45 6.75 -12.82
C THR A 161 -0.19 5.64 -11.83
N LEU A 162 -1.17 5.32 -10.98
CA LEU A 162 -1.11 4.24 -10.01
C LEU A 162 -2.11 3.16 -10.41
N SER A 163 -1.62 1.95 -10.66
CA SER A 163 -2.42 0.73 -10.72
C SER A 163 -2.25 -0.06 -9.44
N TYR A 164 -3.31 -0.70 -8.96
CA TYR A 164 -3.25 -1.49 -7.73
C TYR A 164 -4.23 -2.65 -7.77
N GLU A 165 -3.82 -3.75 -7.16
CA GLU A 165 -4.63 -4.97 -7.02
C GLU A 165 -4.40 -5.59 -5.65
N GLU A 166 -5.46 -5.96 -4.96
CA GLU A 166 -5.41 -6.61 -3.66
C GLU A 166 -5.48 -8.13 -3.84
N GLU A 167 -4.94 -8.89 -2.88
CA GLU A 167 -4.85 -10.36 -2.93
C GLU A 167 -6.20 -11.05 -3.19
N GLN A 168 -7.31 -10.45 -2.79
CA GLN A 168 -8.66 -10.96 -3.00
C GLN A 168 -9.25 -10.58 -4.38
N GLY A 169 -8.50 -9.84 -5.21
CA GLY A 169 -8.86 -9.57 -6.60
C GLY A 169 -9.67 -8.31 -6.84
N TRP A 170 -9.79 -7.40 -5.87
CA TRP A 170 -10.27 -6.04 -6.13
C TRP A 170 -9.09 -5.11 -6.43
N GLY A 171 -9.34 -4.04 -7.15
CA GLY A 171 -8.27 -3.12 -7.52
C GLY A 171 -8.74 -1.89 -8.28
N GLY A 172 -7.80 -1.24 -8.94
CA GLY A 172 -8.10 -0.07 -9.74
C GLY A 172 -6.87 0.57 -10.37
N GLU A 173 -7.14 1.61 -11.14
CA GLU A 173 -6.13 2.49 -11.72
C GLU A 173 -6.59 3.93 -11.59
N GLY A 174 -5.67 4.83 -11.25
CA GLY A 174 -5.95 6.24 -11.17
C GLY A 174 -4.79 7.10 -11.65
N GLU A 175 -5.11 8.33 -12.06
CA GLU A 175 -4.14 9.33 -12.49
C GLU A 175 -4.22 10.58 -11.62
N TRP A 176 -3.05 11.13 -11.28
CA TRP A 176 -2.94 12.36 -10.48
C TRP A 176 -2.03 13.37 -11.15
N LEU A 177 -2.45 14.63 -11.08
CA LEU A 177 -1.69 15.78 -11.54
C LEU A 177 -1.89 16.94 -10.53
N ASN A 178 -0.79 17.54 -10.08
CA ASN A 178 -0.83 18.68 -9.14
C ASN A 178 -1.66 18.39 -7.87
N GLY A 179 -1.49 17.22 -7.28
CA GLY A 179 -2.18 16.78 -6.06
C GLY A 179 -3.67 16.49 -6.23
N LYS A 180 -4.16 16.37 -7.46
CA LYS A 180 -5.56 16.09 -7.75
C LYS A 180 -5.69 14.81 -8.56
N ASN A 181 -6.64 13.99 -8.17
CA ASN A 181 -7.09 12.91 -9.02
C ASN A 181 -7.77 13.47 -10.27
N ILE A 182 -7.36 13.03 -11.45
CA ILE A 182 -7.91 13.43 -12.75
C ILE A 182 -8.65 12.29 -13.45
N SER A 183 -8.37 11.07 -13.07
CA SER A 183 -9.05 9.86 -13.55
C SER A 183 -8.92 8.77 -12.49
N ILE A 184 -9.99 8.02 -12.21
CA ILE A 184 -9.96 6.83 -11.39
C ILE A 184 -10.99 5.84 -11.92
N SER A 185 -10.57 4.58 -11.99
CA SER A 185 -11.43 3.44 -12.31
C SER A 185 -11.12 2.35 -11.30
N GLU A 186 -12.13 1.86 -10.62
CA GLU A 186 -12.01 0.80 -9.63
C GLU A 186 -12.91 -0.36 -10.03
N TYR A 187 -12.47 -1.56 -9.73
CA TYR A 187 -13.25 -2.79 -9.90
C TYR A 187 -13.30 -3.55 -8.57
N GLY A 188 -14.37 -4.30 -8.40
CA GLY A 188 -14.52 -5.23 -7.30
C GLY A 188 -13.63 -6.47 -7.50
N TRP A 189 -14.09 -7.61 -7.03
CA TRP A 189 -13.39 -8.86 -7.24
C TRP A 189 -13.25 -9.16 -8.74
N LYS A 190 -12.06 -9.63 -9.13
CA LYS A 190 -11.74 -10.02 -10.49
C LYS A 190 -11.22 -11.44 -10.51
N CYS A 191 -11.85 -12.29 -11.32
CA CYS A 191 -11.37 -13.66 -11.49
C CYS A 191 -10.02 -13.68 -12.22
N ARG A 192 -9.01 -14.30 -11.61
CA ARG A 192 -7.65 -14.41 -12.18
C ARG A 192 -7.56 -15.29 -13.44
N GLU A 193 -8.55 -16.17 -13.64
CA GLU A 193 -8.55 -17.10 -14.77
C GLU A 193 -9.28 -16.58 -16.01
N CYS A 194 -10.37 -15.81 -15.84
CA CYS A 194 -11.18 -15.37 -16.97
C CYS A 194 -11.43 -13.85 -17.04
N ASP A 195 -10.75 -13.08 -16.18
CA ASP A 195 -10.89 -11.60 -16.09
C ASP A 195 -12.33 -11.11 -15.87
N ASN A 196 -13.24 -11.98 -15.45
CA ASN A 196 -14.61 -11.57 -15.18
C ASN A 196 -14.67 -10.69 -13.94
N GLU A 197 -15.32 -9.54 -14.07
CA GLU A 197 -15.55 -8.59 -12.98
C GLU A 197 -17.01 -8.74 -12.53
N GLU A 198 -17.22 -9.22 -11.30
CA GLU A 198 -18.54 -9.29 -10.67
C GLU A 198 -18.49 -8.64 -9.30
N GLU A 199 -19.55 -7.91 -8.95
CA GLU A 199 -19.62 -7.20 -7.66
C GLU A 199 -19.77 -8.15 -6.48
N ASP A 200 -20.35 -9.34 -6.71
CA ASP A 200 -20.60 -10.37 -5.69
C ASP A 200 -20.08 -11.72 -6.16
N THR A 201 -18.98 -12.19 -5.60
CA THR A 201 -18.58 -13.59 -5.76
C THR A 201 -19.48 -14.47 -4.92
N PRO A 202 -20.11 -15.50 -5.51
CA PRO A 202 -20.85 -16.45 -4.71
C PRO A 202 -19.89 -17.24 -3.81
N TYR A 203 -19.96 -16.95 -2.52
CA TYR A 203 -19.27 -17.71 -1.51
C TYR A 203 -19.90 -19.10 -1.38
N CYS A 204 -19.10 -20.14 -1.49
CA CYS A 204 -19.52 -21.51 -1.29
C CYS A 204 -19.28 -21.93 0.16
N GLU A 205 -20.35 -22.14 0.93
CA GLU A 205 -20.24 -22.57 2.35
C GLU A 205 -19.61 -23.97 2.50
N GLU A 206 -19.63 -24.80 1.47
CA GLU A 206 -19.07 -26.16 1.54
C GLU A 206 -17.57 -26.21 1.32
N CYS A 207 -17.05 -25.37 0.41
CA CYS A 207 -15.61 -25.34 0.13
C CYS A 207 -14.87 -24.17 0.79
N ASP A 208 -15.60 -23.25 1.46
CA ASP A 208 -15.05 -22.07 2.15
C ASP A 208 -14.23 -21.16 1.23
N PHE A 209 -14.58 -21.10 -0.07
CA PHE A 209 -13.93 -20.29 -1.08
C PHE A 209 -14.92 -19.55 -1.97
N ASP A 210 -14.49 -18.38 -2.46
CA ASP A 210 -15.17 -17.67 -3.51
C ASP A 210 -14.96 -18.38 -4.85
N THR A 211 -16.05 -18.57 -5.59
CA THR A 211 -16.02 -19.28 -6.87
C THR A 211 -16.46 -18.34 -7.99
N CYS A 212 -15.68 -18.23 -9.05
CA CYS A 212 -16.06 -17.45 -10.21
C CYS A 212 -17.29 -18.05 -10.90
N PRO A 213 -18.41 -17.31 -11.01
CA PRO A 213 -19.62 -17.83 -11.64
C PRO A 213 -19.46 -18.04 -13.14
N SER A 214 -18.51 -17.36 -13.79
CA SER A 214 -18.31 -17.44 -15.25
C SER A 214 -17.48 -18.64 -15.69
N CYS A 215 -16.46 -19.06 -14.91
CA CYS A 215 -15.57 -20.16 -15.30
C CYS A 215 -15.44 -21.26 -14.24
N GLY A 216 -16.07 -21.11 -13.07
CA GLY A 216 -15.98 -22.08 -11.97
C GLY A 216 -14.63 -22.12 -11.27
N TYR A 217 -13.74 -21.15 -11.54
CA TYR A 217 -12.44 -21.04 -10.86
C TYR A 217 -12.65 -20.74 -9.38
N ASN A 218 -11.95 -21.46 -8.52
CA ASN A 218 -11.77 -21.13 -7.12
C ASN A 218 -10.30 -21.25 -6.73
N GLU A 219 -9.89 -20.64 -5.64
CA GLU A 219 -8.50 -20.67 -5.18
C GLU A 219 -8.10 -22.01 -4.51
N SER A 220 -9.01 -22.99 -4.43
CA SER A 220 -8.67 -24.31 -3.91
C SER A 220 -8.07 -25.20 -5.01
N ASP A 221 -7.07 -26.02 -4.66
CA ASP A 221 -6.47 -27.01 -5.56
C ASP A 221 -7.49 -28.08 -6.03
N GLU A 222 -8.64 -28.19 -5.37
CA GLU A 222 -9.72 -29.10 -5.72
C GLU A 222 -11.04 -28.32 -5.87
N PRO A 223 -11.54 -28.15 -7.10
CA PRO A 223 -12.81 -27.44 -7.33
C PRO A 223 -13.97 -28.18 -6.68
N CYS A 224 -14.85 -27.44 -6.00
CA CYS A 224 -16.06 -27.95 -5.38
C CYS A 224 -16.91 -28.75 -6.37
N VAL A 225 -17.35 -29.94 -5.97
CA VAL A 225 -18.09 -30.88 -6.83
C VAL A 225 -19.41 -30.29 -7.34
N GLU A 226 -20.07 -29.45 -6.53
CA GLU A 226 -21.35 -28.81 -6.89
C GLU A 226 -21.21 -27.78 -8.02
N HIS A 227 -20.12 -27.03 -8.05
CA HIS A 227 -19.89 -26.04 -9.11
C HIS A 227 -19.44 -26.65 -10.44
N ARG A 228 -18.99 -27.92 -10.46
CA ARG A 228 -18.62 -28.62 -11.70
C ARG A 228 -19.84 -28.92 -12.61
N GLU A 229 -21.01 -29.08 -12.05
CA GLU A 229 -22.20 -29.43 -12.82
C GLU A 229 -22.83 -28.22 -13.52
N GLU A 230 -22.72 -27.02 -12.96
CA GLU A 230 -23.26 -25.78 -13.54
C GLU A 230 -22.40 -25.20 -14.65
N ALA A 231 -21.07 -25.36 -14.61
CA ALA A 231 -20.15 -24.88 -15.64
C ALA A 231 -20.18 -25.74 -16.94
N ASN A 232 -20.87 -26.89 -16.95
CA ASN A 232 -21.02 -27.78 -18.09
C ASN A 232 -22.46 -27.85 -18.65
N ALA A 233 -23.36 -27.00 -18.20
CA ALA A 233 -24.73 -26.89 -18.66
C ALA A 233 -24.94 -25.67 -19.53
#